data_7ed911e1bceac6d332e23d84ee5b9931
#
_entry.id   7ed911e1bceac6d332e23d84ee5b9931
#
_cell.length_a   1.000
_cell.length_b   1.000
_cell.length_c   1.000
_cell.angle_alpha   90.00
_cell.angle_beta   90.00
_cell.angle_gamma   90.00
#
_symmetry.space_group_name_H-M   'P 1'
#
loop_
_entity.id
_entity.type
_entity.pdbx_description
1 polymer ?
#
loop_
_entity_poly.entity_id
_entity_poly.type
_entity_poly.pdbx_seq_one_letter_code
_entity_poly.pdbx_strand_id
1 'polypeptide(L)'
;ERRLGGYSRSTNGSRTEKSGIEFAFTSQRIRAIATRITVTGAYFRTNYSNMHPEYLLPTSAPGGQTYPYVGYYFSTDGYLREMCNTNFLLDTQIPRLKLILSTSFQCMWFLGSRNTPVSAWPISYLDENLVSHPFTAESAADGLLSALVRDSDPTLWRYVTTPFSMNVNLKITKKLYRDKMAVALFVNKLLDYTPDYHTSDGRHIRREVTPYFGMELNIKL
;
A
#
# COMPACT_ATOMS: atom_id res chain seq x y z
N GLU A 1 -1.83 -26.98 -36.28
CA GLU A 1 -1.30 -26.68 -34.92
C GLU A 1 -2.38 -25.96 -34.08
N ARG A 2 -2.84 -26.59 -33.00
CA ARG A 2 -3.71 -25.92 -32.04
C ARG A 2 -2.83 -25.06 -31.13
N ARG A 3 -2.94 -23.74 -31.24
CA ARG A 3 -2.30 -22.82 -30.29
C ARG A 3 -3.31 -22.49 -29.17
N LEU A 4 -2.92 -22.79 -27.94
CA LEU A 4 -3.63 -22.28 -26.77
C LEU A 4 -3.34 -20.77 -26.65
N GLY A 5 -4.31 -19.95 -27.02
CA GLY A 5 -4.23 -18.50 -26.80
C GLY A 5 -4.59 -18.15 -25.36
N GLY A 6 -3.91 -17.16 -24.78
CA GLY A 6 -4.31 -16.60 -23.49
C GLY A 6 -5.63 -15.83 -23.59
N TYR A 7 -6.51 -15.99 -22.61
CA TYR A 7 -7.71 -15.17 -22.46
C TYR A 7 -7.86 -14.76 -20.98
N SER A 8 -8.50 -13.63 -20.76
CA SER A 8 -8.81 -13.14 -19.42
C SER A 8 -10.32 -13.24 -19.19
N ARG A 9 -10.72 -13.70 -18.04
CA ARG A 9 -12.10 -13.77 -17.59
C ARG A 9 -12.25 -13.06 -16.26
N SER A 10 -13.23 -12.15 -16.16
CA SER A 10 -13.62 -11.57 -14.88
C SER A 10 -14.30 -12.61 -14.00
N THR A 11 -13.88 -12.71 -12.75
CA THR A 11 -14.43 -13.65 -11.77
C THR A 11 -14.69 -12.94 -10.43
N ASN A 12 -15.55 -13.50 -9.60
CA ASN A 12 -15.84 -13.01 -8.24
C ASN A 12 -15.06 -13.80 -7.17
N GLY A 13 -13.89 -14.31 -7.50
CA GLY A 13 -13.09 -15.17 -6.64
C GLY A 13 -12.20 -14.46 -5.63
N SER A 14 -12.12 -13.15 -5.67
CA SER A 14 -11.31 -12.42 -4.71
C SER A 14 -12.04 -12.22 -3.38
N ARG A 15 -11.29 -12.36 -2.29
CA ARG A 15 -11.75 -12.11 -0.90
C ARG A 15 -10.85 -11.10 -0.24
N THR A 16 -11.45 -10.07 0.35
CA THR A 16 -10.76 -9.08 1.16
C THR A 16 -11.31 -9.11 2.58
N GLU A 17 -10.42 -9.34 3.53
CA GLU A 17 -10.71 -9.21 4.96
C GLU A 17 -9.95 -8.02 5.50
N LYS A 18 -10.68 -7.08 6.10
CA LYS A 18 -10.09 -5.88 6.72
C LYS A 18 -10.51 -5.81 8.18
N SER A 19 -9.53 -5.69 9.06
CA SER A 19 -9.72 -5.46 10.49
C SER A 19 -8.86 -4.30 10.95
N GLY A 20 -9.30 -3.59 11.98
CA GLY A 20 -8.53 -2.45 12.47
C GLY A 20 -9.20 -1.75 13.63
N ILE A 21 -8.50 -0.75 14.14
CA ILE A 21 -8.94 0.12 15.22
C ILE A 21 -8.71 1.56 14.75
N GLU A 22 -9.72 2.39 14.95
CA GLU A 22 -9.64 3.83 14.74
C GLU A 22 -9.97 4.55 16.03
N PHE A 23 -9.32 5.65 16.30
CA PHE A 23 -9.66 6.52 17.41
C PHE A 23 -9.57 7.99 16.99
N ALA A 24 -10.40 8.79 17.66
CA ALA A 24 -10.36 10.23 17.54
C ALA A 24 -10.56 10.86 18.93
N PHE A 25 -9.72 11.82 19.26
CA PHE A 25 -9.80 12.59 20.48
C PHE A 25 -9.70 14.06 20.17
N THR A 26 -10.56 14.88 20.75
CA THR A 26 -10.50 16.33 20.65
C THR A 26 -10.65 16.92 22.04
N SER A 27 -9.63 17.67 22.47
CA SER A 27 -9.67 18.38 23.76
C SER A 27 -10.59 19.59 23.72
N GLN A 28 -11.07 20.01 24.86
CA GLN A 28 -11.50 21.40 25.02
C GLN A 28 -10.29 22.31 24.84
N ARG A 29 -10.54 23.60 24.58
CA ARG A 29 -9.43 24.56 24.48
C ARG A 29 -8.74 24.73 25.83
N ILE A 30 -7.46 24.41 25.87
CA ILE A 30 -6.61 24.58 27.03
C ILE A 30 -6.33 26.09 27.20
N ARG A 31 -6.94 26.72 28.23
CA ARG A 31 -6.90 28.18 28.40
C ARG A 31 -5.49 28.75 28.52
N ALA A 32 -4.59 28.06 29.22
CA ALA A 32 -3.22 28.52 29.44
C ALA A 32 -2.43 28.78 28.14
N ILE A 33 -2.65 27.95 27.13
CA ILE A 33 -1.96 28.03 25.83
C ILE A 33 -2.91 28.42 24.67
N ALA A 34 -4.18 28.65 24.98
CA ALA A 34 -5.24 28.97 24.02
C ALA A 34 -5.34 27.96 22.86
N THR A 35 -4.97 26.71 23.09
CA THR A 35 -4.84 25.65 22.07
C THR A 35 -5.88 24.56 22.26
N ARG A 36 -6.45 24.09 21.15
CA ARG A 36 -7.23 22.86 21.05
C ARG A 36 -6.33 21.79 20.43
N ILE A 37 -6.35 20.60 20.99
CA ILE A 37 -5.60 19.45 20.50
C ILE A 37 -6.59 18.45 19.94
N THR A 38 -6.38 18.03 18.69
CA THR A 38 -7.10 16.92 18.07
C THR A 38 -6.09 15.85 17.72
N VAL A 39 -6.36 14.60 18.11
CA VAL A 39 -5.55 13.44 17.78
C VAL A 39 -6.44 12.42 17.12
N THR A 40 -6.05 11.95 15.95
CA THR A 40 -6.69 10.81 15.28
C THR A 40 -5.65 9.75 15.00
N GLY A 41 -6.06 8.50 15.03
CA GLY A 41 -5.16 7.41 14.70
C GLY A 41 -5.92 6.22 14.17
N ALA A 42 -5.23 5.43 13.39
CA ALA A 42 -5.77 4.22 12.81
C ALA A 42 -4.70 3.13 12.69
N TYR A 43 -5.09 1.91 12.99
CA TYR A 43 -4.36 0.70 12.64
C TYR A 43 -5.27 -0.18 11.82
N PHE A 44 -4.80 -0.60 10.65
CA PHE A 44 -5.53 -1.52 9.78
C PHE A 44 -4.65 -2.68 9.35
N ARG A 45 -5.28 -3.84 9.31
CA ARG A 45 -4.75 -5.05 8.70
C ARG A 45 -5.70 -5.51 7.60
N THR A 46 -5.18 -5.64 6.40
CA THR A 46 -5.92 -6.09 5.22
C THR A 46 -5.29 -7.36 4.69
N ASN A 47 -6.08 -8.41 4.59
CA ASN A 47 -5.69 -9.66 3.94
C ASN A 47 -6.52 -9.79 2.67
N TYR A 48 -5.86 -9.85 1.53
CA TYR A 48 -6.47 -10.06 0.22
C TYR A 48 -6.00 -11.38 -0.34
N SER A 49 -6.90 -12.15 -0.92
CA SER A 49 -6.60 -13.38 -1.63
C SER A 49 -7.53 -13.55 -2.83
N ASN A 50 -6.98 -14.05 -3.91
CA ASN A 50 -7.75 -14.57 -5.01
C ASN A 50 -7.79 -16.09 -4.86
N MET A 51 -8.99 -16.67 -4.80
CA MET A 51 -9.21 -18.09 -4.56
C MET A 51 -9.34 -18.91 -5.84
N HIS A 52 -9.34 -18.28 -7.00
CA HIS A 52 -9.44 -18.98 -8.28
C HIS A 52 -8.06 -19.40 -8.78
N PRO A 53 -7.84 -20.70 -8.96
CA PRO A 53 -6.68 -21.16 -9.68
C PRO A 53 -6.68 -20.70 -11.14
N GLU A 54 -5.51 -20.63 -11.72
CA GLU A 54 -5.29 -20.11 -13.08
C GLU A 54 -4.43 -21.06 -13.92
N TYR A 55 -4.70 -21.09 -15.22
CA TYR A 55 -3.90 -21.82 -16.18
C TYR A 55 -2.80 -20.93 -16.72
N LEU A 56 -1.58 -21.36 -16.65
CA LEU A 56 -0.43 -20.59 -17.09
C LEU A 56 0.49 -21.44 -17.95
N LEU A 57 0.92 -20.83 -19.05
CA LEU A 57 2.00 -21.38 -19.87
C LEU A 57 3.36 -21.09 -19.23
N PRO A 58 4.35 -21.96 -19.36
CA PRO A 58 5.71 -21.64 -18.95
C PRO A 58 6.24 -20.45 -19.75
N THR A 59 7.07 -19.65 -19.10
CA THR A 59 7.64 -18.43 -19.69
C THR A 59 8.64 -18.71 -20.80
N SER A 60 9.23 -19.90 -20.82
CA SER A 60 10.17 -20.34 -21.84
C SER A 60 10.05 -21.84 -22.05
N ALA A 61 9.88 -22.25 -23.30
CA ALA A 61 9.98 -23.67 -23.67
C ALA A 61 11.45 -24.01 -23.94
N PRO A 62 11.95 -25.16 -23.47
CA PRO A 62 13.27 -25.65 -23.84
C PRO A 62 13.41 -25.75 -25.36
N GLY A 63 14.45 -25.12 -25.92
CA GLY A 63 14.72 -25.20 -27.36
C GLY A 63 13.83 -24.39 -28.29
N GLY A 64 13.01 -23.45 -27.78
CA GLY A 64 12.15 -22.57 -28.59
C GLY A 64 10.95 -23.28 -29.25
N GLN A 65 10.60 -24.48 -28.80
CA GLN A 65 9.46 -25.26 -29.29
C GLN A 65 8.15 -24.79 -28.65
N THR A 66 7.02 -25.07 -29.34
CA THR A 66 5.70 -24.89 -28.74
C THR A 66 5.56 -25.85 -27.55
N TYR A 67 5.25 -25.31 -26.39
CA TYR A 67 5.14 -26.10 -25.17
C TYR A 67 3.80 -26.85 -25.15
N PRO A 68 3.78 -28.18 -24.99
CA PRO A 68 2.57 -28.99 -25.13
C PRO A 68 1.74 -29.03 -23.85
N TYR A 69 2.22 -28.48 -22.73
CA TYR A 69 1.58 -28.56 -21.43
C TYR A 69 1.20 -27.17 -20.88
N VAL A 70 0.11 -27.14 -20.12
CA VAL A 70 -0.35 -25.94 -19.41
C VAL A 70 -0.49 -26.25 -17.93
N GLY A 71 0.19 -25.53 -17.09
CA GLY A 71 0.10 -25.72 -15.64
C GLY A 71 -1.14 -25.04 -15.06
N TYR A 72 -1.75 -25.67 -14.08
CA TYR A 72 -2.88 -25.16 -13.29
C TYR A 72 -2.39 -24.86 -11.87
N TYR A 73 -2.42 -23.59 -11.45
CA TYR A 73 -1.80 -23.12 -10.23
C TYR A 73 -2.79 -22.43 -9.31
N PHE A 74 -2.50 -22.41 -8.01
CA PHE A 74 -3.13 -21.44 -7.13
C PHE A 74 -2.76 -20.03 -7.58
N SER A 75 -3.70 -19.09 -7.48
CA SER A 75 -3.44 -17.71 -7.83
C SER A 75 -2.32 -17.11 -6.97
N THR A 76 -1.43 -16.36 -7.62
CA THR A 76 -0.40 -15.58 -6.93
C THR A 76 -0.90 -14.21 -6.46
N ASP A 77 -2.15 -13.86 -6.80
CA ASP A 77 -2.77 -12.57 -6.46
C ASP A 77 -3.29 -12.60 -5.03
N GLY A 78 -2.42 -12.37 -4.09
CA GLY A 78 -2.73 -12.29 -2.67
C GLY A 78 -1.69 -11.51 -1.90
N TYR A 79 -2.14 -10.75 -0.89
CA TYR A 79 -1.24 -9.98 -0.03
C TYR A 79 -1.81 -9.75 1.35
N LEU A 80 -0.91 -9.57 2.31
CA LEU A 80 -1.17 -8.97 3.60
C LEU A 80 -0.61 -7.56 3.61
N ARG A 81 -1.41 -6.58 4.03
CA ARG A 81 -0.98 -5.20 4.29
C ARG A 81 -1.39 -4.76 5.68
N GLU A 82 -0.49 -4.07 6.36
CA GLU A 82 -0.73 -3.48 7.67
C GLU A 82 -0.26 -2.04 7.65
N MET A 83 -1.02 -1.15 8.28
CA MET A 83 -0.60 0.23 8.44
C MET A 83 -1.01 0.79 9.79
N CYS A 84 -0.17 1.64 10.34
CA CYS A 84 -0.45 2.38 11.56
C CYS A 84 -0.07 3.84 11.36
N ASN A 85 -1.06 4.73 11.55
CA ASN A 85 -0.84 6.17 11.44
C ASN A 85 -1.48 6.93 12.58
N THR A 86 -0.97 8.13 12.85
CA THR A 86 -1.60 9.11 13.74
C THR A 86 -1.44 10.51 13.19
N ASN A 87 -2.45 11.35 13.41
CA ASN A 87 -2.39 12.76 13.09
C ASN A 87 -2.67 13.57 14.35
N PHE A 88 -1.85 14.57 14.58
CA PHE A 88 -2.03 15.55 15.65
C PHE A 88 -2.32 16.89 14.99
N LEU A 89 -3.37 17.56 15.43
CA LEU A 89 -3.71 18.92 15.01
C LEU A 89 -3.76 19.81 16.25
N LEU A 90 -2.98 20.88 16.23
CA LEU A 90 -2.90 21.89 17.27
C LEU A 90 -3.44 23.20 16.71
N ASP A 91 -4.62 23.63 17.19
CA ASP A 91 -5.23 24.91 16.82
C ASP A 91 -5.10 25.91 17.97
N THR A 92 -4.10 26.78 17.85
CA THR A 92 -3.81 27.85 18.83
C THR A 92 -4.45 29.16 18.36
N GLN A 93 -5.30 29.75 19.21
CA GLN A 93 -5.89 31.05 18.94
C GLN A 93 -5.19 32.12 19.74
N ILE A 94 -4.80 33.21 19.07
CA ILE A 94 -4.19 34.38 19.67
C ILE A 94 -5.17 35.55 19.48
N PRO A 95 -6.16 35.73 20.38
CA PRO A 95 -7.26 36.67 20.18
C PRO A 95 -6.80 38.12 20.02
N ARG A 96 -5.80 38.53 20.82
CA ARG A 96 -5.22 39.88 20.75
C ARG A 96 -4.71 40.26 19.36
N LEU A 97 -4.20 39.29 18.63
CA LEU A 97 -3.65 39.46 17.29
C LEU A 97 -4.65 39.04 16.19
N LYS A 98 -5.83 38.50 16.55
CA LYS A 98 -6.79 37.88 15.64
C LYS A 98 -6.14 36.85 14.72
N LEU A 99 -5.20 36.10 15.28
CA LEU A 99 -4.46 35.01 14.60
C LEU A 99 -4.95 33.64 15.06
N ILE A 100 -4.95 32.71 14.11
CA ILE A 100 -5.10 31.27 14.36
C ILE A 100 -3.87 30.61 13.78
N LEU A 101 -3.16 29.85 14.62
CA LEU A 101 -2.02 29.05 14.24
C LEU A 101 -2.46 27.58 14.29
N SER A 102 -2.50 26.93 13.13
CA SER A 102 -2.81 25.50 13.00
C SER A 102 -1.54 24.75 12.62
N THR A 103 -1.10 23.87 13.50
CA THR A 103 0.07 22.99 13.25
C THR A 103 -0.41 21.55 13.20
N SER A 104 -0.08 20.83 12.15
CA SER A 104 -0.40 19.41 12.05
C SER A 104 0.86 18.55 11.90
N PHE A 105 0.85 17.43 12.63
CA PHE A 105 1.86 16.38 12.54
C PHE A 105 1.17 15.15 11.96
N GLN A 106 1.67 14.63 10.87
CA GLN A 106 1.20 13.41 10.24
C GLN A 106 2.27 12.35 10.40
N CYS A 107 1.98 11.34 11.20
CA CYS A 107 2.90 10.28 11.53
C CYS A 107 2.44 8.97 10.88
N MET A 108 3.30 8.35 10.11
CA MET A 108 3.18 6.96 9.66
C MET A 108 4.16 6.14 10.49
N TRP A 109 3.63 5.33 11.42
CA TRP A 109 4.47 4.51 12.29
C TRP A 109 5.10 3.36 11.54
N PHE A 110 4.31 2.71 10.70
CA PHE A 110 4.79 1.73 9.76
C PHE A 110 3.74 1.45 8.67
N LEU A 111 4.22 1.01 7.54
CA LEU A 111 3.44 0.38 6.49
C LEU A 111 4.11 -0.95 6.18
N GLY A 112 3.46 -2.04 6.56
CA GLY A 112 3.95 -3.40 6.38
C GLY A 112 3.22 -4.10 5.24
N SER A 113 3.93 -4.91 4.48
CA SER A 113 3.33 -5.74 3.45
C SER A 113 4.13 -7.01 3.18
N ARG A 114 3.44 -8.03 2.76
CA ARG A 114 4.00 -9.24 2.15
C ARG A 114 3.02 -9.79 1.12
N ASN A 115 3.53 -10.43 0.10
CA ASN A 115 2.70 -11.24 -0.80
C ASN A 115 2.38 -12.59 -0.15
N THR A 116 1.26 -13.19 -0.54
CA THR A 116 0.88 -14.52 -0.05
C THR A 116 1.79 -15.57 -0.66
N PRO A 117 2.45 -16.42 0.15
CA PRO A 117 3.26 -17.51 -0.38
C PRO A 117 2.39 -18.49 -1.19
N VAL A 118 2.89 -18.88 -2.35
CA VAL A 118 2.25 -19.87 -3.21
C VAL A 118 3.23 -20.97 -3.57
N SER A 119 2.70 -22.17 -3.86
CA SER A 119 3.54 -23.28 -4.31
C SER A 119 4.17 -22.94 -5.65
N ALA A 120 5.45 -23.29 -5.79
CA ALA A 120 6.14 -23.27 -7.08
C ALA A 120 5.58 -24.34 -8.04
N TRP A 121 4.97 -25.38 -7.51
CA TRP A 121 4.42 -26.48 -8.26
C TRP A 121 2.98 -26.21 -8.66
N PRO A 122 2.57 -26.58 -9.90
CA PRO A 122 1.16 -26.59 -10.26
C PRO A 122 0.39 -27.64 -9.46
N ILE A 123 -0.89 -27.46 -9.33
CA ILE A 123 -1.83 -28.43 -8.74
C ILE A 123 -1.97 -29.63 -9.70
N SER A 124 -2.08 -29.30 -10.99
CA SER A 124 -2.23 -30.23 -12.10
C SER A 124 -1.72 -29.58 -13.38
N TYR A 125 -1.64 -30.34 -14.45
CA TYR A 125 -1.33 -29.82 -15.78
C TYR A 125 -2.25 -30.43 -16.83
N LEU A 126 -2.47 -29.70 -17.92
CA LEU A 126 -3.16 -30.16 -19.11
C LEU A 126 -2.12 -30.60 -20.15
N ASP A 127 -2.37 -31.71 -20.79
CA ASP A 127 -1.62 -32.17 -21.97
C ASP A 127 -2.17 -31.55 -23.28
N GLU A 128 -1.59 -31.93 -24.43
CA GLU A 128 -2.00 -31.46 -25.75
C GLU A 128 -3.43 -31.86 -26.16
N ASN A 129 -4.00 -32.87 -25.48
CA ASN A 129 -5.38 -33.31 -25.66
C ASN A 129 -6.35 -32.63 -24.66
N LEU A 130 -5.85 -31.70 -23.86
CA LEU A 130 -6.56 -31.03 -22.76
C LEU A 130 -7.03 -31.97 -21.64
N VAL A 131 -6.32 -33.11 -21.47
CA VAL A 131 -6.55 -34.02 -20.36
C VAL A 131 -5.77 -33.52 -19.14
N SER A 132 -6.43 -33.47 -17.98
CA SER A 132 -5.82 -33.02 -16.74
C SER A 132 -5.11 -34.18 -16.03
N HIS A 133 -3.85 -33.95 -15.66
CA HIS A 133 -3.02 -34.87 -14.92
C HIS A 133 -2.56 -34.22 -13.60
N PRO A 134 -2.49 -34.97 -12.48
CA PRO A 134 -1.93 -34.45 -11.26
C PRO A 134 -0.42 -34.20 -11.42
N PHE A 135 0.07 -33.09 -10.86
CA PHE A 135 1.51 -32.80 -10.88
C PHE A 135 2.17 -33.43 -9.65
N THR A 136 3.15 -34.29 -9.88
CA THR A 136 3.85 -35.06 -8.84
C THR A 136 5.35 -34.75 -8.82
N ALA A 137 6.08 -35.30 -7.85
CA ALA A 137 7.52 -35.18 -7.81
C ALA A 137 8.19 -35.83 -9.04
N GLU A 138 7.57 -36.89 -9.58
CA GLU A 138 8.03 -37.55 -10.82
C GLU A 138 7.82 -36.60 -12.02
N SER A 139 6.70 -35.92 -12.09
CA SER A 139 6.45 -34.88 -13.11
C SER A 139 7.47 -33.75 -13.04
N ALA A 140 7.89 -33.35 -11.85
CA ALA A 140 8.92 -32.33 -11.67
C ALA A 140 10.31 -32.77 -12.11
N ALA A 141 10.57 -34.05 -12.14
CA ALA A 141 11.83 -34.64 -12.63
C ALA A 141 11.83 -34.90 -14.16
N ASP A 142 10.67 -34.84 -14.81
CA ASP A 142 10.54 -34.96 -16.25
C ASP A 142 11.12 -33.74 -16.96
N GLY A 143 11.89 -33.93 -18.03
CA GLY A 143 12.57 -32.83 -18.71
C GLY A 143 11.68 -31.74 -19.31
N LEU A 144 10.47 -32.10 -19.74
CA LEU A 144 9.50 -31.13 -20.29
C LEU A 144 8.59 -30.58 -19.20
N LEU A 145 8.07 -31.41 -18.31
CA LEU A 145 7.18 -31.00 -17.25
C LEU A 145 7.86 -30.15 -16.16
N SER A 146 9.18 -30.31 -15.98
CA SER A 146 9.97 -29.50 -15.07
C SER A 146 9.88 -27.98 -15.35
N ALA A 147 9.65 -27.60 -16.61
CA ALA A 147 9.47 -26.20 -16.99
C ALA A 147 8.14 -25.58 -16.45
N LEU A 148 7.23 -26.43 -15.96
CA LEU A 148 6.04 -25.98 -15.23
C LEU A 148 6.35 -25.60 -13.76
N VAL A 149 7.50 -26.00 -13.23
CA VAL A 149 7.91 -25.56 -11.90
C VAL A 149 8.33 -24.09 -12.00
N ARG A 150 7.63 -23.24 -11.28
CA ARG A 150 7.93 -21.79 -11.25
C ARG A 150 9.14 -21.54 -10.36
N ASP A 151 9.99 -20.65 -10.82
CA ASP A 151 10.99 -20.07 -9.94
C ASP A 151 10.28 -19.21 -8.90
N SER A 152 10.45 -19.56 -7.64
CA SER A 152 9.85 -18.84 -6.53
C SER A 152 10.95 -18.20 -5.68
N ASP A 153 11.15 -16.92 -5.85
CA ASP A 153 12.05 -16.16 -4.99
C ASP A 153 11.43 -15.98 -3.60
N PRO A 154 11.99 -16.59 -2.53
CA PRO A 154 11.47 -16.47 -1.17
C PRO A 154 11.45 -15.01 -0.66
N THR A 155 12.25 -14.12 -1.26
CA THR A 155 12.30 -12.71 -0.88
C THR A 155 10.99 -11.99 -1.18
N LEU A 156 10.21 -12.44 -2.19
CA LEU A 156 8.92 -11.88 -2.56
C LEU A 156 7.85 -12.06 -1.47
N TRP A 157 8.01 -13.05 -0.61
CA TRP A 157 7.05 -13.36 0.46
C TRP A 157 7.50 -12.90 1.83
N ARG A 158 8.66 -12.22 1.88
CA ARG A 158 9.17 -11.65 3.10
C ARG A 158 8.30 -10.48 3.53
N TYR A 159 7.97 -10.43 4.81
CA TYR A 159 7.29 -9.27 5.37
C TYR A 159 8.25 -8.08 5.41
N VAL A 160 7.85 -6.98 4.77
CA VAL A 160 8.64 -5.75 4.67
C VAL A 160 7.88 -4.62 5.31
N THR A 161 8.56 -3.84 6.12
CA THR A 161 8.00 -2.64 6.73
C THR A 161 8.74 -1.40 6.24
N THR A 162 7.99 -0.34 5.96
CA THR A 162 8.60 0.99 5.82
C THR A 162 8.93 1.55 7.19
N PRO A 163 10.03 2.28 7.33
CA PRO A 163 10.37 2.94 8.58
C PRO A 163 9.37 4.04 8.93
N PHE A 164 9.39 4.46 10.20
CA PHE A 164 8.63 5.62 10.66
C PHE A 164 8.89 6.84 9.80
N SER A 165 7.83 7.55 9.45
CA SER A 165 7.92 8.84 8.76
C SER A 165 6.96 9.85 9.38
N MET A 166 7.34 11.12 9.36
CA MET A 166 6.54 12.22 9.92
C MET A 166 6.69 13.46 9.05
N ASN A 167 5.59 14.16 8.82
CA ASN A 167 5.64 15.51 8.28
C ASN A 167 4.90 16.50 9.18
N VAL A 168 5.36 17.75 9.13
CA VAL A 168 4.79 18.86 9.88
C VAL A 168 4.30 19.92 8.90
N ASN A 169 3.04 20.32 9.06
CA ASN A 169 2.44 21.38 8.28
C ASN A 169 2.05 22.54 9.19
N LEU A 170 2.13 23.75 8.67
CA LEU A 170 1.82 24.97 9.40
C LEU A 170 0.87 25.84 8.57
N LYS A 171 -0.18 26.35 9.22
CA LYS A 171 -1.10 27.34 8.64
C LYS A 171 -1.31 28.47 9.62
N ILE A 172 -1.10 29.71 9.18
CA ILE A 172 -1.31 30.92 9.95
C ILE A 172 -2.48 31.68 9.30
N THR A 173 -3.56 31.84 10.03
CA THR A 173 -4.74 32.55 9.54
C THR A 173 -4.92 33.86 10.30
N LYS A 174 -4.98 34.98 9.58
CA LYS A 174 -5.26 36.32 10.11
C LYS A 174 -6.68 36.72 9.75
N LYS A 175 -7.49 37.05 10.77
CA LYS A 175 -8.82 37.60 10.58
C LYS A 175 -8.77 39.12 10.50
N LEU A 176 -9.46 39.68 9.51
CA LEU A 176 -9.50 41.13 9.19
C LEU A 176 -10.95 41.62 9.09
N TYR A 177 -11.14 42.92 9.07
CA TYR A 177 -12.44 43.58 8.84
C TYR A 177 -13.58 42.98 9.68
N ARG A 178 -13.43 42.95 11.02
CA ARG A 178 -14.45 42.42 11.95
C ARG A 178 -14.86 40.97 11.59
N ASP A 179 -13.88 40.14 11.22
CA ASP A 179 -14.02 38.72 10.82
C ASP A 179 -14.74 38.48 9.48
N LYS A 180 -14.98 39.56 8.67
CA LYS A 180 -15.51 39.40 7.31
C LYS A 180 -14.49 38.93 6.30
N MET A 181 -13.20 39.10 6.58
CA MET A 181 -12.12 38.64 5.72
C MET A 181 -11.11 37.83 6.54
N ALA A 182 -10.57 36.75 5.96
CA ALA A 182 -9.47 35.98 6.52
C ALA A 182 -8.43 35.72 5.46
N VAL A 183 -7.17 35.98 5.77
CA VAL A 183 -6.00 35.60 4.96
C VAL A 183 -5.26 34.50 5.69
N ALA A 184 -4.98 33.41 5.00
CA ALA A 184 -4.18 32.32 5.53
C ALA A 184 -2.94 32.12 4.67
N LEU A 185 -1.81 31.97 5.32
CA LEU A 185 -0.56 31.49 4.73
C LEU A 185 -0.33 30.07 5.24
N PHE A 186 0.09 29.16 4.38
CA PHE A 186 0.38 27.81 4.78
C PHE A 186 1.67 27.30 4.16
N VAL A 187 2.32 26.43 4.91
CA VAL A 187 3.50 25.66 4.49
C VAL A 187 3.20 24.21 4.78
N ASN A 188 3.17 23.38 3.74
CA ASN A 188 3.10 21.95 3.91
C ASN A 188 4.50 21.36 3.84
N LYS A 189 4.72 20.31 4.65
CA LYS A 189 6.02 19.67 4.83
C LYS A 189 7.10 20.66 5.24
N LEU A 190 6.77 21.56 6.17
CA LEU A 190 7.72 22.47 6.80
C LEU A 190 8.91 21.70 7.41
N LEU A 191 8.62 20.59 8.06
CA LEU A 191 9.58 19.58 8.47
C LEU A 191 9.09 18.24 7.92
N ASP A 192 10.01 17.48 7.33
CA ASP A 192 9.74 16.13 6.84
C ASP A 192 10.86 15.20 7.31
N TYR A 193 10.44 14.15 7.99
CA TYR A 193 11.30 13.05 8.37
C TYR A 193 10.83 11.80 7.64
N THR A 194 11.47 11.52 6.52
CA THR A 194 11.15 10.36 5.67
C THR A 194 12.45 9.65 5.33
N PRO A 195 12.93 8.75 6.21
CA PRO A 195 14.20 8.10 6.01
C PRO A 195 14.18 7.18 4.78
N ASP A 196 15.33 7.06 4.15
CA ASP A 196 15.58 6.09 3.10
C ASP A 196 15.48 4.67 3.68
N TYR A 197 15.06 3.71 2.85
CA TYR A 197 15.00 2.31 3.25
C TYR A 197 15.26 1.37 2.07
N HIS A 198 15.52 0.10 2.38
CA HIS A 198 15.68 -0.94 1.40
C HIS A 198 14.45 -1.84 1.35
N THR A 199 14.01 -2.19 0.16
CA THR A 199 12.95 -3.17 -0.07
C THR A 199 13.49 -4.59 0.11
N SER A 200 12.62 -5.60 0.14
CA SER A 200 13.01 -7.00 0.31
C SER A 200 13.89 -7.53 -0.82
N ASP A 201 13.75 -6.97 -2.01
CA ASP A 201 14.55 -7.27 -3.19
C ASP A 201 15.85 -6.43 -3.29
N GLY A 202 16.19 -5.73 -2.19
CA GLY A 202 17.44 -4.97 -2.07
C GLY A 202 17.44 -3.60 -2.74
N ARG A 203 16.33 -3.16 -3.35
CA ARG A 203 16.25 -1.81 -3.93
C ARG A 203 16.28 -0.75 -2.85
N HIS A 204 17.14 0.24 -3.03
CA HIS A 204 17.20 1.43 -2.18
C HIS A 204 16.11 2.43 -2.61
N ILE A 205 15.22 2.75 -1.69
CA ILE A 205 14.16 3.73 -1.89
C ILE A 205 14.57 5.02 -1.21
N ARG A 206 14.85 6.04 -2.03
CA ARG A 206 15.10 7.41 -1.58
C ARG A 206 13.84 8.23 -1.81
N ARG A 207 13.46 9.01 -0.80
CA ARG A 207 12.31 9.90 -0.88
C ARG A 207 12.79 11.34 -0.79
N GLU A 208 12.56 12.10 -1.85
CA GLU A 208 12.79 13.53 -1.85
C GLU A 208 11.46 14.24 -1.57
N VAL A 209 11.48 15.11 -0.60
CA VAL A 209 10.30 15.86 -0.18
C VAL A 209 10.57 17.34 -0.34
N THR A 210 9.69 18.00 -1.08
CA THR A 210 9.78 19.45 -1.31
C THR A 210 8.67 20.14 -0.52
N PRO A 211 8.99 21.07 0.40
CA PRO A 211 8.00 21.95 1.03
C PRO A 211 7.27 22.76 -0.02
N TYR A 212 5.97 22.96 0.17
CA TYR A 212 5.25 23.88 -0.68
C TYR A 212 4.46 24.90 0.13
N PHE A 213 4.32 26.10 -0.42
CA PHE A 213 3.72 27.27 0.21
C PHE A 213 2.46 27.68 -0.55
N GLY A 214 1.51 28.22 0.15
CA GLY A 214 0.31 28.79 -0.46
C GLY A 214 -0.35 29.85 0.39
N MET A 215 -1.29 30.54 -0.23
CA MET A 215 -2.10 31.56 0.41
C MET A 215 -3.57 31.32 0.08
N GLU A 216 -4.44 31.52 1.08
CA GLU A 216 -5.89 31.49 0.92
C GLU A 216 -6.47 32.85 1.33
N LEU A 217 -7.44 33.34 0.57
CA LEU A 217 -8.24 34.49 0.89
C LEU A 217 -9.70 34.09 1.00
N ASN A 218 -10.30 34.30 2.17
CA ASN A 218 -11.72 34.03 2.42
C ASN A 218 -12.43 35.36 2.71
N ILE A 219 -13.47 35.67 1.94
CA ILE A 219 -14.31 36.87 2.09
C ILE A 219 -15.75 36.42 2.33
N LYS A 220 -16.35 36.94 3.41
CA LYS A 220 -17.77 36.75 3.68
C LYS A 220 -18.51 37.98 3.14
N LEU A 221 -19.34 37.75 2.16
CA LEU A 221 -20.24 38.76 1.57
C LEU A 221 -21.42 39.04 2.48
#